data_ebd1fb4e881ea9ddc18beca0d94d0ecc
#
_entry.id   ebd1fb4e881ea9ddc18beca0d94d0ecc
#
_cell.length_a   1.000
_cell.length_b   1.000
_cell.length_c   1.000
_cell.angle_alpha   90.00
_cell.angle_beta   90.00
_cell.angle_gamma   90.00
#
_symmetry.space_group_name_H-M   'P 1'
#
loop_
_entity.id
_entity.type
_entity.pdbx_description
1 polymer ?
#
loop_
_entity_poly.entity_id
_entity_poly.type
_entity_poly.pdbx_seq_one_letter_code
_entity_poly.pdbx_strand_id
1 'polypeptide(L)'
;MTLVPMVVEQTNRGERAYDIYSRLLKDRIIFLGSAINDDVANIIIAQMLFLESEDPDKDIHLYLNSPGGIVTAGLAIYDTMQYIKPDISTLCMGQAASMAALLLAAGEPEKRFALPNARILIHQPLGGFQGQASDIDIHAKEILRMREELDAILVKHTNQPLERIRTDTERDFFMGGQQAKEYGIIDEVIVKAAKIVNPETTTGKGGKR
;
A
#
# COMPACT_ATOMS: atom_id res chain seq x y z
N MET A 1 5.56 7.62 -22.11
CA MET A 1 4.33 7.93 -21.34
C MET A 1 3.28 6.87 -21.65
N THR A 2 2.81 6.12 -20.67
CA THR A 2 1.78 5.09 -20.89
C THR A 2 0.44 5.79 -21.05
N LEU A 3 -0.34 5.43 -22.08
CA LEU A 3 -1.68 5.95 -22.28
C LEU A 3 -2.59 5.42 -21.14
N VAL A 4 -3.25 6.32 -20.43
CA VAL A 4 -4.25 5.97 -19.42
C VAL A 4 -5.60 5.84 -20.12
N PRO A 5 -6.27 4.68 -20.09
CA PRO A 5 -7.54 4.49 -20.77
C PRO A 5 -8.65 5.29 -20.09
N MET A 6 -9.58 5.78 -20.91
CA MET A 6 -10.80 6.44 -20.46
C MET A 6 -11.96 5.44 -20.47
N VAL A 7 -12.81 5.53 -19.43
CA VAL A 7 -14.07 4.78 -19.32
C VAL A 7 -15.24 5.74 -19.27
N VAL A 8 -16.36 5.37 -19.90
CA VAL A 8 -17.58 6.15 -19.93
C VAL A 8 -18.65 5.43 -19.13
N GLU A 9 -19.20 6.10 -18.13
CA GLU A 9 -20.37 5.63 -17.37
C GLU A 9 -21.63 6.36 -17.81
N GLN A 10 -22.68 5.60 -18.06
CA GLN A 10 -24.02 6.17 -18.25
C GLN A 10 -24.69 6.34 -16.88
N THR A 11 -25.12 7.55 -16.58
CA THR A 11 -25.86 7.88 -15.38
C THR A 11 -27.22 8.46 -15.73
N ASN A 12 -28.13 8.54 -14.77
CA ASN A 12 -29.46 9.19 -14.96
C ASN A 12 -29.36 10.68 -15.35
N ARG A 13 -28.14 11.28 -15.28
CA ARG A 13 -27.84 12.68 -15.61
C ARG A 13 -27.01 12.83 -16.89
N GLY A 14 -26.81 11.75 -17.64
CA GLY A 14 -26.01 11.71 -18.87
C GLY A 14 -24.74 10.90 -18.74
N GLU A 15 -23.91 10.94 -19.76
CA GLU A 15 -22.62 10.26 -19.83
C GLU A 15 -21.54 11.05 -19.07
N ARG A 16 -20.69 10.32 -18.33
CA ARG A 16 -19.48 10.88 -17.69
C ARG A 16 -18.28 10.05 -18.07
N ALA A 17 -17.22 10.70 -18.53
CA ALA A 17 -15.94 10.10 -18.82
C ALA A 17 -15.00 10.26 -17.63
N TYR A 18 -14.30 9.18 -17.26
CA TYR A 18 -13.26 9.14 -16.25
C TYR A 18 -12.02 8.48 -16.84
N ASP A 19 -10.84 8.86 -16.43
CA ASP A 19 -9.69 7.97 -16.56
C ASP A 19 -9.84 6.77 -15.61
N ILE A 20 -9.13 5.68 -15.91
CA ILE A 20 -9.31 4.43 -15.14
C ILE A 20 -8.98 4.57 -13.65
N TYR A 21 -7.99 5.39 -13.28
CA TYR A 21 -7.63 5.60 -11.88
C TYR A 21 -8.68 6.42 -11.14
N SER A 22 -9.18 7.48 -11.76
CA SER A 22 -10.31 8.26 -11.22
C SER A 22 -11.57 7.40 -11.06
N ARG A 23 -11.79 6.44 -11.96
CA ARG A 23 -12.90 5.50 -11.84
C ARG A 23 -12.71 4.54 -10.66
N LEU A 24 -11.51 3.99 -10.48
CA LEU A 24 -11.18 3.13 -9.34
C LEU A 24 -11.29 3.89 -8.02
N LEU A 25 -10.89 5.16 -7.98
CA LEU A 25 -10.98 6.01 -6.79
C LEU A 25 -12.44 6.16 -6.29
N LYS A 26 -13.43 6.16 -7.18
CA LYS A 26 -14.86 6.14 -6.79
C LYS A 26 -15.24 4.87 -6.01
N ASP A 27 -14.55 3.77 -6.26
CA ASP A 27 -14.71 2.51 -5.51
C ASP A 27 -13.73 2.44 -4.32
N ARG A 28 -13.16 3.58 -3.94
CA ARG A 28 -12.19 3.75 -2.83
C ARG A 28 -10.90 2.97 -3.02
N ILE A 29 -10.53 2.69 -4.27
CA ILE A 29 -9.30 1.98 -4.63
C ILE A 29 -8.25 2.99 -5.07
N ILE A 30 -7.12 3.00 -4.37
CA ILE A 30 -5.90 3.72 -4.72
C ILE A 30 -4.89 2.72 -5.26
N PHE A 31 -4.27 3.01 -6.40
CA PHE A 31 -3.32 2.12 -7.03
C PHE A 31 -1.90 2.69 -7.03
N LEU A 32 -1.01 2.10 -6.24
CA LEU A 32 0.42 2.41 -6.22
C LEU A 32 1.17 1.42 -7.12
N GLY A 33 1.30 1.77 -8.41
CA GLY A 33 1.86 0.92 -9.47
C GLY A 33 3.22 1.35 -10.00
N SER A 34 3.99 2.16 -9.24
CA SER A 34 5.27 2.70 -9.67
C SER A 34 6.26 2.81 -8.51
N ALA A 35 7.49 3.27 -8.80
CA ALA A 35 8.42 3.66 -7.74
C ALA A 35 7.87 4.84 -6.94
N ILE A 36 8.16 4.83 -5.64
CA ILE A 36 7.72 5.86 -4.69
C ILE A 36 8.71 7.04 -4.75
N ASN A 37 8.20 8.20 -5.12
CA ASN A 37 8.86 9.49 -5.04
C ASN A 37 7.90 10.53 -4.46
N ASP A 38 8.33 11.77 -4.30
CA ASP A 38 7.53 12.82 -3.67
C ASP A 38 6.23 13.10 -4.44
N ASP A 39 6.25 13.11 -5.78
CA ASP A 39 5.05 13.34 -6.59
C ASP A 39 4.03 12.23 -6.41
N VAL A 40 4.47 10.97 -6.44
CA VAL A 40 3.61 9.80 -6.22
C VAL A 40 3.05 9.84 -4.80
N ALA A 41 3.88 10.12 -3.79
CA ALA A 41 3.44 10.21 -2.41
C ALA A 41 2.37 11.29 -2.22
N ASN A 42 2.59 12.49 -2.76
CA ASN A 42 1.62 13.59 -2.68
C ASN A 42 0.26 13.23 -3.30
N ILE A 43 0.26 12.53 -4.45
CA ILE A 43 -0.97 12.07 -5.10
C ILE A 43 -1.69 11.03 -4.24
N ILE A 44 -0.99 10.03 -3.70
CA ILE A 44 -1.57 9.00 -2.84
C ILE A 44 -2.17 9.62 -1.57
N ILE A 45 -1.43 10.52 -0.92
CA ILE A 45 -1.88 11.25 0.28
C ILE A 45 -3.15 12.07 -0.03
N ALA A 46 -3.14 12.84 -1.14
CA ALA A 46 -4.31 13.62 -1.53
C ALA A 46 -5.55 12.75 -1.78
N GLN A 47 -5.38 11.56 -2.38
CA GLN A 47 -6.46 10.61 -2.59
C GLN A 47 -6.98 10.04 -1.26
N MET A 48 -6.11 9.72 -0.30
CA MET A 48 -6.50 9.25 1.02
C MET A 48 -7.32 10.30 1.78
N LEU A 49 -6.84 11.55 1.83
CA LEU A 49 -7.54 12.66 2.47
C LEU A 49 -8.89 12.97 1.80
N PHE A 50 -8.95 12.89 0.47
CA PHE A 50 -10.20 13.05 -0.27
C PHE A 50 -11.21 11.96 0.12
N LEU A 51 -10.80 10.69 0.13
CA LEU A 51 -11.67 9.57 0.48
C LEU A 51 -12.13 9.62 1.94
N GLU A 52 -11.27 10.06 2.87
CA GLU A 52 -11.66 10.32 4.25
C GLU A 52 -12.75 11.40 4.34
N SER A 53 -12.60 12.50 3.58
CA SER A 53 -13.58 13.59 3.56
C SER A 53 -14.94 13.18 2.96
N GLU A 54 -14.95 12.21 2.03
CA GLU A 54 -16.18 11.69 1.42
C GLU A 54 -16.96 10.76 2.36
N ASP A 55 -16.25 9.83 3.01
CA ASP A 55 -16.85 8.88 3.96
C ASP A 55 -15.77 8.32 4.90
N PRO A 56 -15.67 8.84 6.12
CA PRO A 56 -14.62 8.44 7.07
C PRO A 56 -14.85 7.06 7.70
N ASP A 57 -16.00 6.43 7.49
CA ASP A 57 -16.36 5.14 8.09
C ASP A 57 -16.20 3.96 7.13
N LYS A 58 -15.78 4.23 5.89
CA LYS A 58 -15.53 3.18 4.88
C LYS A 58 -14.06 2.97 4.63
N ASP A 59 -13.67 1.71 4.50
CA ASP A 59 -12.30 1.31 4.17
C ASP A 59 -11.78 1.97 2.88
N ILE A 60 -10.49 2.19 2.85
CA ILE A 60 -9.73 2.55 1.64
C ILE A 60 -8.91 1.35 1.22
N HIS A 61 -8.88 1.03 -0.06
CA HIS A 61 -8.14 -0.11 -0.60
C HIS A 61 -6.89 0.38 -1.32
N LEU A 62 -5.71 0.11 -0.75
CA LEU A 62 -4.42 0.42 -1.35
C LEU A 62 -3.86 -0.81 -2.08
N TYR A 63 -3.88 -0.78 -3.41
CA TYR A 63 -3.34 -1.83 -4.27
C TYR A 63 -1.89 -1.52 -4.65
N LEU A 64 -1.00 -2.46 -4.42
CA LEU A 64 0.45 -2.29 -4.48
C LEU A 64 1.07 -3.16 -5.57
N ASN A 65 1.76 -2.52 -6.52
CA ASN A 65 2.70 -3.15 -7.45
C ASN A 65 3.90 -2.22 -7.62
N SER A 66 4.76 -2.15 -6.59
CA SER A 66 5.81 -1.14 -6.50
C SER A 66 7.14 -1.74 -6.04
N PRO A 67 8.26 -1.30 -6.63
CA PRO A 67 9.60 -1.65 -6.17
C PRO A 67 10.03 -0.90 -4.89
N GLY A 68 9.16 -0.06 -4.30
CA GLY A 68 9.54 0.87 -3.25
C GLY A 68 10.10 2.17 -3.82
N GLY A 69 10.98 2.84 -3.06
CA GLY A 69 11.58 4.10 -3.50
C GLY A 69 12.09 4.97 -2.34
N ILE A 70 11.89 6.27 -2.44
CA ILE A 70 12.40 7.25 -1.48
C ILE A 70 11.76 7.03 -0.10
N VAL A 71 12.60 6.86 0.93
CA VAL A 71 12.17 6.53 2.29
C VAL A 71 11.26 7.61 2.86
N THR A 72 11.63 8.89 2.77
CA THR A 72 10.83 10.00 3.29
C THR A 72 9.47 10.13 2.61
N ALA A 73 9.40 9.90 1.30
CA ALA A 73 8.15 9.86 0.55
C ALA A 73 7.25 8.67 0.98
N GLY A 74 7.86 7.51 1.20
CA GLY A 74 7.15 6.34 1.73
C GLY A 74 6.65 6.53 3.16
N LEU A 75 7.45 7.15 4.04
CA LEU A 75 7.03 7.48 5.40
C LEU A 75 5.88 8.50 5.42
N ALA A 76 5.85 9.47 4.50
CA ALA A 76 4.73 10.40 4.38
C ALA A 76 3.41 9.67 4.05
N ILE A 77 3.45 8.64 3.17
CA ILE A 77 2.28 7.79 2.91
C ILE A 77 1.92 6.99 4.18
N TYR A 78 2.92 6.36 4.82
CA TYR A 78 2.74 5.58 6.04
C TYR A 78 2.06 6.38 7.16
N ASP A 79 2.59 7.57 7.44
CA ASP A 79 2.04 8.43 8.48
C ASP A 79 0.59 8.85 8.15
N THR A 80 0.29 9.11 6.88
CA THR A 80 -1.08 9.40 6.44
C THR A 80 -2.00 8.20 6.64
N MET A 81 -1.56 6.98 6.30
CA MET A 81 -2.31 5.75 6.57
C MET A 81 -2.65 5.58 8.05
N GLN A 82 -1.73 5.98 8.95
CA GLN A 82 -1.95 5.87 10.39
C GLN A 82 -2.75 7.05 10.98
N TYR A 83 -2.78 8.19 10.29
CA TYR A 83 -3.42 9.43 10.74
C TYR A 83 -4.91 9.49 10.44
N ILE A 84 -5.33 9.04 9.26
CA ILE A 84 -6.72 9.12 8.80
C ILE A 84 -7.62 8.12 9.53
N LYS A 85 -8.92 8.43 9.62
CA LYS A 85 -9.89 7.59 10.30
C LYS A 85 -10.25 6.28 9.58
N PRO A 86 -10.39 6.24 8.24
CA PRO A 86 -10.69 5.00 7.51
C PRO A 86 -9.61 3.94 7.71
N ASP A 87 -10.02 2.68 7.87
CA ASP A 87 -9.09 1.55 7.82
C ASP A 87 -8.51 1.41 6.41
N ILE A 88 -7.21 1.14 6.33
CA ILE A 88 -6.53 0.92 5.06
C ILE A 88 -6.35 -0.58 4.83
N SER A 89 -7.10 -1.12 3.87
CA SER A 89 -6.86 -2.48 3.36
C SER A 89 -5.75 -2.45 2.32
N THR A 90 -4.77 -3.34 2.43
CA THR A 90 -3.64 -3.42 1.49
C THR A 90 -3.64 -4.70 0.70
N LEU A 91 -3.33 -4.64 -0.61
CA LEU A 91 -3.25 -5.81 -1.48
C LEU A 91 -2.01 -5.74 -2.39
N CYS A 92 -1.09 -6.68 -2.23
CA CYS A 92 0.05 -6.83 -3.15
C CYS A 92 -0.36 -7.57 -4.43
N MET A 93 -0.21 -6.89 -5.57
CA MET A 93 -0.42 -7.42 -6.93
C MET A 93 0.90 -7.34 -7.69
N GLY A 94 1.60 -8.45 -7.88
CA GLY A 94 2.91 -8.45 -8.53
C GLY A 94 4.04 -8.33 -7.52
N GLN A 95 4.42 -7.11 -7.13
CA GLN A 95 5.50 -6.93 -6.13
C GLN A 95 5.19 -5.82 -5.11
N ALA A 96 5.69 -6.04 -3.90
CA ALA A 96 5.84 -5.00 -2.88
C ALA A 96 7.25 -5.11 -2.30
N ALA A 97 8.15 -4.19 -2.71
CA ALA A 97 9.54 -4.23 -2.30
C ALA A 97 9.93 -2.99 -1.50
N SER A 98 10.84 -3.15 -0.52
CA SER A 98 11.40 -2.03 0.25
C SER A 98 10.27 -1.22 0.92
N MET A 99 10.21 0.10 0.71
CA MET A 99 9.13 0.94 1.25
C MET A 99 7.72 0.44 0.91
N ALA A 100 7.51 -0.18 -0.26
CA ALA A 100 6.19 -0.73 -0.59
C ALA A 100 5.84 -1.97 0.25
N ALA A 101 6.81 -2.77 0.69
CA ALA A 101 6.58 -3.88 1.63
C ALA A 101 6.22 -3.36 3.03
N LEU A 102 6.81 -2.25 3.46
CA LEU A 102 6.45 -1.57 4.69
C LEU A 102 5.00 -1.05 4.63
N LEU A 103 4.61 -0.39 3.52
CA LEU A 103 3.23 0.07 3.33
C LEU A 103 2.24 -1.10 3.27
N LEU A 104 2.62 -2.24 2.66
CA LEU A 104 1.80 -3.45 2.66
C LEU A 104 1.55 -3.95 4.09
N ALA A 105 2.60 -4.02 4.91
CA ALA A 105 2.52 -4.45 6.31
C ALA A 105 1.74 -3.46 7.19
N ALA A 106 1.74 -2.17 6.82
CA ALA A 106 1.10 -1.08 7.57
C ALA A 106 -0.41 -0.97 7.40
N GLY A 107 -1.02 -1.83 6.58
CA GLY A 107 -2.48 -1.96 6.49
C GLY A 107 -3.10 -2.38 7.81
N GLU A 108 -4.42 -2.19 7.95
CA GLU A 108 -5.18 -2.61 9.12
C GLU A 108 -5.05 -4.13 9.32
N PRO A 109 -4.81 -4.62 10.55
CA PRO A 109 -4.80 -6.04 10.86
C PRO A 109 -6.05 -6.76 10.30
N GLU A 110 -5.85 -7.97 9.78
CA GLU A 110 -6.85 -8.79 9.07
C GLU A 110 -7.28 -8.25 7.69
N LYS A 111 -6.74 -7.10 7.23
CA LYS A 111 -7.03 -6.48 5.94
C LYS A 111 -5.81 -6.34 5.03
N ARG A 112 -4.76 -7.13 5.26
CA ARG A 112 -3.51 -7.14 4.49
C ARG A 112 -3.42 -8.39 3.64
N PHE A 113 -3.31 -8.22 2.33
CA PHE A 113 -3.46 -9.33 1.38
C PHE A 113 -2.33 -9.37 0.36
N ALA A 114 -2.13 -10.55 -0.25
CA ALA A 114 -1.32 -10.71 -1.45
C ALA A 114 -1.97 -11.69 -2.42
N LEU A 115 -1.72 -11.52 -3.72
CA LEU A 115 -2.06 -12.53 -4.73
C LEU A 115 -1.03 -13.68 -4.69
N PRO A 116 -1.39 -14.89 -5.18
CA PRO A 116 -0.56 -16.10 -5.02
C PRO A 116 0.87 -15.99 -5.56
N ASN A 117 1.07 -15.23 -6.63
CA ASN A 117 2.38 -15.05 -7.27
C ASN A 117 3.06 -13.73 -6.89
N ALA A 118 2.53 -13.02 -5.90
CA ALA A 118 3.13 -11.78 -5.42
C ALA A 118 4.52 -12.04 -4.82
N ARG A 119 5.40 -11.05 -4.99
CA ARG A 119 6.75 -11.03 -4.43
C ARG A 119 6.88 -9.90 -3.44
N ILE A 120 7.26 -10.23 -2.24
CA ILE A 120 7.49 -9.28 -1.17
C ILE A 120 8.98 -9.28 -0.86
N LEU A 121 9.57 -8.09 -0.73
CA LEU A 121 11.00 -7.92 -0.43
C LEU A 121 11.15 -6.90 0.70
N ILE A 122 11.84 -7.29 1.76
CA ILE A 122 12.31 -6.37 2.79
C ILE A 122 13.84 -6.30 2.78
N HIS A 123 14.38 -5.12 3.02
CA HIS A 123 15.81 -4.85 3.19
C HIS A 123 16.03 -3.51 3.90
N GLN A 124 17.25 -3.29 4.39
CA GLN A 124 17.63 -2.01 4.97
C GLN A 124 17.64 -0.87 3.94
N PRO A 125 17.51 0.41 4.37
CA PRO A 125 17.56 1.54 3.45
C PRO A 125 18.89 1.60 2.72
N LEU A 126 18.83 1.92 1.42
CA LEU A 126 19.99 2.22 0.61
C LEU A 126 20.26 3.72 0.66
N GLY A 127 21.52 4.09 0.87
CA GLY A 127 21.93 5.48 0.86
C GLY A 127 23.42 5.61 0.57
N GLY A 128 23.81 6.80 0.12
CA GLY A 128 25.20 7.17 -0.11
C GLY A 128 25.33 8.68 -0.16
N PHE A 129 26.50 9.18 0.22
CA PHE A 129 26.80 10.61 0.20
C PHE A 129 28.27 10.86 -0.13
N GLN A 130 28.54 11.94 -0.87
CA GLN A 130 29.87 12.44 -1.16
C GLN A 130 29.99 13.88 -0.66
N GLY A 131 31.06 14.19 0.09
CA GLY A 131 31.25 15.52 0.62
C GLY A 131 32.42 15.56 1.61
N GLN A 132 32.44 16.60 2.44
CA GLN A 132 33.42 16.72 3.52
C GLN A 132 33.18 15.65 4.58
N ALA A 133 34.23 15.29 5.32
CA ALA A 133 34.15 14.21 6.32
C ALA A 133 33.02 14.44 7.35
N SER A 134 32.80 15.69 7.78
CA SER A 134 31.70 16.06 8.70
C SER A 134 30.32 15.82 8.09
N ASP A 135 30.16 16.12 6.79
CA ASP A 135 28.88 15.94 6.11
C ASP A 135 28.58 14.44 5.92
N ILE A 136 29.63 13.65 5.59
CA ILE A 136 29.50 12.18 5.49
C ILE A 136 29.05 11.57 6.84
N ASP A 137 29.63 12.01 7.97
CA ASP A 137 29.25 11.55 9.30
C ASP A 137 27.79 11.90 9.64
N ILE A 138 27.33 13.12 9.30
CA ILE A 138 25.94 13.54 9.51
C ILE A 138 24.97 12.67 8.72
N HIS A 139 25.24 12.46 7.42
CA HIS A 139 24.38 11.62 6.57
C HIS A 139 24.40 10.15 6.96
N ALA A 140 25.55 9.62 7.39
CA ALA A 140 25.65 8.25 7.88
C ALA A 140 24.79 8.04 9.15
N LYS A 141 24.84 8.98 10.10
CA LYS A 141 23.99 8.94 11.29
C LYS A 141 22.50 8.99 10.95
N GLU A 142 22.11 9.83 9.98
CA GLU A 142 20.71 9.92 9.55
C GLU A 142 20.22 8.63 8.86
N ILE A 143 21.04 8.00 8.03
CA ILE A 143 20.71 6.70 7.42
C ILE A 143 20.51 5.63 8.49
N LEU A 144 21.38 5.59 9.51
CA LEU A 144 21.26 4.64 10.62
C LEU A 144 19.98 4.90 11.44
N ARG A 145 19.65 6.18 11.70
CA ARG A 145 18.41 6.56 12.38
C ARG A 145 17.18 6.11 11.60
N MET A 146 17.15 6.37 10.28
CA MET A 146 16.05 5.91 9.42
C MET A 146 15.93 4.38 9.43
N ARG A 147 17.05 3.64 9.42
CA ARG A 147 17.03 2.18 9.54
C ARG A 147 16.32 1.73 10.81
N GLU A 148 16.67 2.33 11.96
CA GLU A 148 16.03 2.00 13.24
C GLU A 148 14.52 2.29 13.23
N GLU A 149 14.10 3.38 12.62
CA GLU A 149 12.65 3.71 12.46
C GLU A 149 11.93 2.69 11.60
N LEU A 150 12.48 2.31 10.45
CA LEU A 150 11.88 1.33 9.57
C LEU A 150 11.80 -0.06 10.22
N ASP A 151 12.86 -0.47 10.94
CA ASP A 151 12.88 -1.71 11.72
C ASP A 151 11.77 -1.69 12.79
N ALA A 152 11.60 -0.58 13.52
CA ALA A 152 10.55 -0.43 14.54
C ALA A 152 9.14 -0.50 13.94
N ILE A 153 8.92 0.09 12.76
CA ILE A 153 7.65 0.00 12.04
C ILE A 153 7.36 -1.46 11.63
N LEU A 154 8.35 -2.17 11.09
CA LEU A 154 8.19 -3.59 10.75
C LEU A 154 7.91 -4.44 11.97
N VAL A 155 8.60 -4.23 13.10
CA VAL A 155 8.30 -4.90 14.37
C VAL A 155 6.85 -4.68 14.79
N LYS A 156 6.39 -3.42 14.76
CA LYS A 156 5.01 -3.03 15.12
C LYS A 156 3.96 -3.79 14.32
N HIS A 157 4.14 -3.90 13.01
CA HIS A 157 3.13 -4.43 12.10
C HIS A 157 3.22 -5.94 11.85
N THR A 158 4.40 -6.54 12.06
CA THR A 158 4.60 -7.99 11.83
C THR A 158 4.61 -8.82 13.09
N ASN A 159 4.73 -8.18 14.27
CA ASN A 159 4.96 -8.84 15.55
C ASN A 159 6.24 -9.70 15.60
N GLN A 160 7.18 -9.49 14.68
CA GLN A 160 8.48 -10.16 14.70
C GLN A 160 9.43 -9.50 15.71
N PRO A 161 10.32 -10.27 16.36
CA PRO A 161 11.33 -9.71 17.22
C PRO A 161 12.28 -8.78 16.43
N LEU A 162 12.73 -7.68 17.03
CA LEU A 162 13.65 -6.73 16.41
C LEU A 162 14.92 -7.38 15.83
N GLU A 163 15.50 -8.34 16.55
CA GLU A 163 16.69 -9.07 16.11
C GLU A 163 16.45 -9.87 14.82
N ARG A 164 15.26 -10.43 14.65
CA ARG A 164 14.86 -11.10 13.41
C ARG A 164 14.72 -10.11 12.27
N ILE A 165 14.01 -8.99 12.50
CA ILE A 165 13.88 -7.92 11.50
C ILE A 165 15.25 -7.44 11.04
N ARG A 166 16.15 -7.13 11.97
CA ARG A 166 17.53 -6.67 11.66
C ARG A 166 18.33 -7.69 10.87
N THR A 167 18.20 -8.98 11.19
CA THR A 167 18.88 -10.06 10.49
C THR A 167 18.35 -10.22 9.06
N ASP A 168 17.03 -10.25 8.90
CA ASP A 168 16.38 -10.50 7.61
C ASP A 168 16.47 -9.27 6.68
N THR A 169 16.49 -8.04 7.24
CA THR A 169 16.64 -6.81 6.43
C THR A 169 18.09 -6.44 6.13
N GLU A 170 19.09 -7.13 6.69
CA GLU A 170 20.51 -6.84 6.43
C GLU A 170 20.86 -6.93 4.94
N ARG A 171 20.20 -7.83 4.21
CA ARG A 171 20.25 -7.99 2.76
C ARG A 171 18.85 -8.24 2.23
N ASP A 172 18.74 -8.37 0.91
CA ASP A 172 17.48 -8.66 0.24
C ASP A 172 16.86 -9.95 0.76
N PHE A 173 15.71 -9.84 1.42
CA PHE A 173 14.95 -10.95 1.93
C PHE A 173 13.63 -11.07 1.17
N PHE A 174 13.58 -12.02 0.24
CA PHE A 174 12.43 -12.26 -0.62
C PHE A 174 11.45 -13.25 0.00
N MET A 175 10.16 -12.93 -0.11
CA MET A 175 9.06 -13.80 0.34
C MET A 175 8.03 -13.95 -0.76
N GLY A 176 7.48 -15.17 -0.91
CA GLY A 176 6.20 -15.40 -1.58
C GLY A 176 5.04 -15.10 -0.63
N GLY A 177 3.80 -15.11 -1.15
CA GLY A 177 2.61 -14.77 -0.35
C GLY A 177 2.48 -15.59 0.94
N GLN A 178 2.69 -16.92 0.87
CA GLN A 178 2.57 -17.79 2.06
C GLN A 178 3.65 -17.46 3.13
N GLN A 179 4.89 -17.22 2.71
CA GLN A 179 5.97 -16.84 3.62
C GLN A 179 5.71 -15.46 4.24
N ALA A 180 5.17 -14.51 3.46
CA ALA A 180 4.82 -13.19 3.95
C ALA A 180 3.68 -13.24 4.98
N LYS A 181 2.72 -14.16 4.83
CA LYS A 181 1.69 -14.45 5.83
C LYS A 181 2.30 -15.02 7.12
N GLU A 182 3.16 -16.00 7.02
CA GLU A 182 3.86 -16.60 8.18
C GLU A 182 4.79 -15.60 8.88
N TYR A 183 5.33 -14.66 8.12
CA TYR A 183 6.16 -13.57 8.64
C TYR A 183 5.33 -12.46 9.33
N GLY A 184 4.05 -12.34 8.99
CA GLY A 184 3.14 -11.33 9.54
C GLY A 184 3.07 -10.03 8.73
N ILE A 185 3.64 -9.99 7.53
CA ILE A 185 3.51 -8.82 6.62
C ILE A 185 2.10 -8.73 6.05
N ILE A 186 1.48 -9.88 5.79
CA ILE A 186 0.09 -9.97 5.34
C ILE A 186 -0.70 -10.93 6.20
N ASP A 187 -2.01 -10.86 6.11
CA ASP A 187 -2.93 -11.72 6.86
C ASP A 187 -3.40 -12.90 6.00
N GLU A 188 -3.57 -12.71 4.67
CA GLU A 188 -4.09 -13.76 3.80
C GLU A 188 -3.58 -13.67 2.36
N VAL A 189 -3.48 -14.84 1.70
CA VAL A 189 -3.22 -14.97 0.26
C VAL A 189 -4.55 -15.19 -0.47
N ILE A 190 -4.98 -14.22 -1.27
CA ILE A 190 -6.25 -14.27 -2.00
C ILE A 190 -6.06 -14.94 -3.35
N VAL A 191 -6.64 -16.14 -3.53
CA VAL A 191 -6.62 -16.87 -4.81
C VAL A 191 -7.70 -16.36 -5.77
N LYS A 192 -8.84 -15.93 -5.22
CA LYS A 192 -9.99 -15.44 -6.00
C LYS A 192 -10.75 -14.40 -5.19
N ALA A 193 -11.05 -13.27 -5.81
CA ALA A 193 -11.90 -12.26 -5.18
C ALA A 193 -13.24 -12.88 -4.76
N ALA A 194 -13.67 -12.60 -3.53
CA ALA A 194 -15.02 -12.94 -3.11
C ALA A 194 -16.01 -12.28 -4.08
N LYS A 195 -17.08 -13.00 -4.48
CA LYS A 195 -18.14 -12.36 -5.26
C LYS A 195 -18.73 -11.25 -4.39
N ILE A 196 -18.60 -10.01 -4.84
CA ILE A 196 -19.32 -8.89 -4.24
C ILE A 196 -20.80 -9.15 -4.53
N VAL A 197 -21.52 -9.66 -3.52
CA VAL A 197 -22.98 -9.77 -3.59
C VAL A 197 -23.51 -8.36 -3.34
N ASN A 198 -23.84 -7.63 -4.40
CA ASN A 198 -24.54 -6.36 -4.28
C ASN A 198 -25.89 -6.63 -3.59
N PRO A 199 -26.17 -6.10 -2.41
CA PRO A 199 -27.44 -6.35 -1.71
C PRO A 199 -28.67 -5.74 -2.39
N GLU A 200 -28.51 -4.95 -3.44
CA GLU A 200 -29.62 -4.25 -4.11
C GLU A 200 -30.39 -5.06 -5.17
N THR A 201 -30.03 -6.32 -5.45
CA THR A 201 -30.72 -7.13 -6.47
C THR A 201 -31.72 -8.15 -5.91
N THR A 202 -32.07 -8.11 -4.63
CA THR A 202 -32.95 -9.11 -4.01
C THR A 202 -34.39 -8.61 -3.75
N THR A 203 -34.83 -7.50 -4.36
CA THR A 203 -36.25 -7.10 -4.26
C THR A 203 -36.87 -7.08 -5.64
N GLY A 204 -37.54 -8.18 -6.02
CA GLY A 204 -38.38 -8.15 -7.20
C GLY A 204 -38.67 -9.47 -7.86
N LYS A 205 -39.12 -10.50 -7.13
CA LYS A 205 -39.98 -11.56 -7.69
C LYS A 205 -40.84 -12.14 -6.56
N GLY A 206 -41.98 -11.57 -6.43
CA GLY A 206 -43.06 -12.08 -5.57
C GLY A 206 -44.41 -11.65 -6.09
N GLY A 207 -45.12 -12.60 -6.73
CA GLY A 207 -46.54 -12.69 -6.67
C GLY A 207 -47.36 -12.14 -7.84
N LYS A 208 -47.62 -12.99 -8.81
CA LYS A 208 -48.90 -12.96 -9.51
C LYS A 208 -49.75 -14.11 -9.00
N ARG A 209 -50.86 -13.76 -8.48
CA ARG A 209 -52.13 -14.43 -8.62
C ARG A 209 -53.17 -13.42 -9.04
#